data_58dce2278b50b8a97bc8887b754c7d47
#
_entry.id   58dce2278b50b8a97bc8887b754c7d47
#
_cell.length_a   1.000
_cell.length_b   1.000
_cell.length_c   1.000
_cell.angle_alpha   90.00
_cell.angle_beta   90.00
_cell.angle_gamma   90.00
#
_symmetry.space_group_name_H-M   'P 1'
#
loop_
_entity.id
_entity.type
_entity.pdbx_description
1 polymer ?
#
loop_
_entity_poly.entity_id
_entity_poly.type
_entity_poly.pdbx_seq_one_letter_code
_entity_poly.pdbx_strand_id
1 'polypeptide(L)'
;MKNEQAVKDILISNTITLIAHGGFEKATTNAITHSKNNPPNIKMNEVYIYRLFGSKEQLYSTAFAMLDRELFQSLRTGVHFEGEVEDLKAELYGIFLEAWRFVLHNEDHCRCYLRYYYSVYFKGESLRDHNKLFESIILEVAPLFKKDADVKSIMHSVFTTVLDFAIRVYNGDLEDTPTNAEHIFNVVYCMMQTYLKPTLPATPANAKNA
;
A
#
# COMPACT_ATOMS: atom_id res chain seq x y z
N MET A 1 21.21 4.68 22.59
CA MET A 1 20.91 4.74 21.14
C MET A 1 20.40 3.39 20.56
N LYS A 2 21.12 2.27 20.56
CA LYS A 2 20.57 0.99 20.00
C LYS A 2 19.28 0.51 20.70
N ASN A 3 19.15 0.69 22.01
CA ASN A 3 17.96 0.28 22.76
C ASN A 3 16.73 1.18 22.46
N GLU A 4 16.94 2.43 22.16
CA GLU A 4 15.86 3.40 21.91
C GLU A 4 15.18 3.17 20.55
N GLN A 5 15.96 2.85 19.50
CA GLN A 5 15.38 2.48 18.20
C GLN A 5 14.58 1.18 18.30
N ALA A 6 15.11 0.17 19.00
CA ALA A 6 14.37 -1.07 19.21
C ALA A 6 13.03 -0.84 19.95
N VAL A 7 13.01 0.06 20.93
CA VAL A 7 11.75 0.45 21.62
C VAL A 7 10.78 1.15 20.68
N LYS A 8 11.27 2.06 19.82
CA LYS A 8 10.42 2.72 18.81
C LYS A 8 9.77 1.70 17.88
N ASP A 9 10.57 0.76 17.35
CA ASP A 9 10.11 -0.25 16.40
C ASP A 9 9.04 -1.16 17.03
N ILE A 10 9.24 -1.56 18.30
CA ILE A 10 8.26 -2.36 19.05
C ILE A 10 6.95 -1.57 19.26
N LEU A 11 7.02 -0.30 19.66
CA LEU A 11 5.83 0.52 19.87
C LEU A 11 5.05 0.72 18.57
N ILE A 12 5.74 0.93 17.45
CA ILE A 12 5.12 1.03 16.12
C ILE A 12 4.46 -0.30 15.74
N SER A 13 5.16 -1.42 15.85
CA SER A 13 4.63 -2.75 15.54
C SER A 13 3.40 -3.10 16.36
N ASN A 14 3.44 -2.88 17.69
CA ASN A 14 2.30 -3.09 18.57
C ASN A 14 1.10 -2.20 18.19
N THR A 15 1.36 -0.96 17.81
CA THR A 15 0.33 -0.02 17.37
C THR A 15 -0.35 -0.52 16.11
N ILE A 16 0.43 -1.00 15.12
CA ILE A 16 -0.09 -1.56 13.88
C ILE A 16 -1.00 -2.75 14.16
N THR A 17 -0.51 -3.74 14.92
CA THR A 17 -1.31 -4.93 15.26
C THR A 17 -2.58 -4.59 16.03
N LEU A 18 -2.51 -3.70 17.02
CA LEU A 18 -3.68 -3.30 17.80
C LEU A 18 -4.72 -2.57 16.95
N ILE A 19 -4.29 -1.65 16.09
CA ILE A 19 -5.21 -0.95 15.18
C ILE A 19 -5.77 -1.94 14.15
N ALA A 20 -4.96 -2.84 13.58
CA ALA A 20 -5.39 -3.83 12.59
C ALA A 20 -6.52 -4.72 13.11
N HIS A 21 -6.43 -5.20 14.35
CA HIS A 21 -7.40 -6.15 14.90
C HIS A 21 -8.50 -5.53 15.75
N GLY A 22 -8.23 -4.39 16.40
CA GLY A 22 -9.16 -3.81 17.37
C GLY A 22 -9.55 -2.35 17.14
N GLY A 23 -8.98 -1.70 16.10
CA GLY A 23 -9.18 -0.28 15.86
C GLY A 23 -8.49 0.63 16.89
N PHE A 24 -8.70 1.93 16.73
CA PHE A 24 -8.06 2.94 17.60
C PHE A 24 -8.49 2.84 19.07
N GLU A 25 -9.68 2.34 19.32
CA GLU A 25 -10.22 2.16 20.67
C GLU A 25 -9.41 1.13 21.47
N LYS A 26 -8.89 0.10 20.81
CA LYS A 26 -8.04 -0.91 21.44
C LYS A 26 -6.57 -0.50 21.52
N ALA A 27 -6.11 0.42 20.69
CA ALA A 27 -4.74 0.93 20.66
C ALA A 27 -4.52 2.00 21.75
N THR A 28 -4.80 1.67 23.01
CA THR A 28 -4.53 2.56 24.15
C THR A 28 -3.04 2.57 24.47
N THR A 29 -2.52 3.61 25.13
CA THR A 29 -1.12 3.73 25.55
C THR A 29 -0.70 2.52 26.38
N ASN A 30 -1.56 2.08 27.30
CA ASN A 30 -1.33 0.89 28.11
C ASN A 30 -1.26 -0.39 27.25
N ALA A 31 -2.21 -0.62 26.35
CA ALA A 31 -2.23 -1.80 25.50
C ALA A 31 -0.98 -1.86 24.57
N ILE A 32 -0.56 -0.71 24.03
CA ILE A 32 0.63 -0.61 23.17
C ILE A 32 1.90 -0.98 23.96
N THR A 33 2.06 -0.46 25.18
CA THR A 33 3.27 -0.68 25.99
C THR A 33 3.30 -2.03 26.70
N HIS A 34 2.15 -2.67 26.95
CA HIS A 34 2.03 -3.98 27.61
C HIS A 34 1.56 -5.09 26.67
N SER A 35 1.85 -4.96 25.38
CA SER A 35 1.53 -5.99 24.40
C SER A 35 2.19 -7.32 24.77
N LYS A 36 1.48 -8.42 24.53
CA LYS A 36 2.01 -9.79 24.71
C LYS A 36 3.18 -10.11 23.76
N ASN A 37 3.30 -9.33 22.69
CA ASN A 37 4.38 -9.47 21.70
C ASN A 37 5.68 -8.79 22.13
N ASN A 38 5.70 -8.11 23.29
CA ASN A 38 6.91 -7.47 23.78
C ASN A 38 8.00 -8.51 24.12
N PRO A 39 9.25 -8.26 23.71
CA PRO A 39 10.37 -9.08 24.16
C PRO A 39 10.46 -9.06 25.71
N PRO A 40 10.69 -10.22 26.35
CA PRO A 40 10.63 -10.33 27.82
C PRO A 40 11.71 -9.50 28.55
N ASN A 41 12.76 -9.13 27.86
CA ASN A 41 13.88 -8.32 28.38
C ASN A 41 13.65 -6.81 28.19
N ILE A 42 12.55 -6.37 27.54
CA ILE A 42 12.26 -4.97 27.32
C ILE A 42 11.01 -4.59 28.10
N LYS A 43 11.22 -3.86 29.21
CA LYS A 43 10.13 -3.28 29.98
C LYS A 43 9.84 -1.87 29.47
N MET A 44 8.60 -1.63 29.07
CA MET A 44 8.13 -0.33 28.62
C MET A 44 6.98 0.16 29.52
N ASN A 45 6.81 1.47 29.56
CA ASN A 45 5.66 2.12 30.15
C ASN A 45 5.19 3.26 29.22
N GLU A 46 4.08 3.85 29.53
CA GLU A 46 3.45 4.88 28.68
C GLU A 46 4.33 6.12 28.47
N VAL A 47 5.26 6.42 29.40
CA VAL A 47 6.20 7.56 29.28
C VAL A 47 7.06 7.44 28.03
N TYR A 48 7.37 6.21 27.57
CA TYR A 48 8.11 6.00 26.33
C TYR A 48 7.39 6.56 25.10
N ILE A 49 6.06 6.44 25.03
CA ILE A 49 5.27 6.97 23.90
C ILE A 49 5.43 8.49 23.85
N TYR A 50 5.23 9.16 24.97
CA TYR A 50 5.33 10.63 25.03
C TYR A 50 6.75 11.13 24.79
N ARG A 51 7.76 10.43 25.32
CA ARG A 51 9.16 10.79 25.12
C ARG A 51 9.63 10.62 23.68
N LEU A 52 9.20 9.52 22.99
CA LEU A 52 9.71 9.15 21.67
C LEU A 52 8.91 9.73 20.52
N PHE A 53 7.62 9.99 20.74
CA PHE A 53 6.69 10.43 19.71
C PHE A 53 5.97 11.75 20.05
N GLY A 54 6.04 12.22 21.29
CA GLY A 54 5.34 13.42 21.75
C GLY A 54 3.88 13.18 22.13
N SER A 55 3.14 12.39 21.37
CA SER A 55 1.76 12.01 21.66
C SER A 55 1.42 10.62 21.11
N LYS A 56 0.28 10.08 21.51
CA LYS A 56 -0.26 8.83 20.96
C LYS A 56 -0.66 9.01 19.49
N GLU A 57 -1.24 10.13 19.15
CA GLU A 57 -1.64 10.47 17.77
C GLU A 57 -0.41 10.57 16.86
N GLN A 58 0.70 11.11 17.35
CA GLN A 58 1.95 11.15 16.60
C GLN A 58 2.56 9.76 16.40
N LEU A 59 2.41 8.85 17.37
CA LEU A 59 2.78 7.44 17.19
C LEU A 59 1.92 6.79 16.09
N TYR A 60 0.61 7.05 16.05
CA TYR A 60 -0.28 6.57 14.99
C TYR A 60 0.14 7.10 13.61
N SER A 61 0.42 8.40 13.53
CA SER A 61 0.91 9.03 12.30
C SER A 61 2.25 8.44 11.83
N THR A 62 3.15 8.16 12.77
CA THR A 62 4.45 7.52 12.46
C THR A 62 4.27 6.09 11.95
N ALA A 63 3.37 5.31 12.57
CA ALA A 63 3.04 3.97 12.12
C ALA A 63 2.45 4.01 10.69
N PHE A 64 1.49 4.90 10.44
CA PHE A 64 0.92 5.08 9.10
C PHE A 64 1.98 5.49 8.06
N ALA A 65 2.83 6.45 8.37
CA ALA A 65 3.88 6.89 7.45
C ALA A 65 4.90 5.78 7.11
N MET A 66 5.10 4.82 7.99
CA MET A 66 5.89 3.62 7.71
C MET A 66 5.16 2.69 6.74
N LEU A 67 3.90 2.36 7.04
CA LEU A 67 3.05 1.51 6.18
C LEU A 67 2.86 2.10 4.78
N ASP A 68 2.62 3.40 4.71
CA ASP A 68 2.46 4.15 3.47
C ASP A 68 3.70 4.01 2.56
N ARG A 69 4.89 4.20 3.14
CA ARG A 69 6.16 4.01 2.41
C ARG A 69 6.38 2.57 1.95
N GLU A 70 6.14 1.59 2.81
CA GLU A 70 6.31 0.17 2.47
C GLU A 70 5.39 -0.24 1.32
N LEU A 71 4.12 0.18 1.38
CA LEU A 71 3.13 -0.10 0.36
C LEU A 71 3.52 0.55 -0.99
N PHE A 72 3.92 1.82 -0.97
CA PHE A 72 4.39 2.49 -2.19
C PHE A 72 5.72 1.95 -2.73
N GLN A 73 6.62 1.50 -1.87
CA GLN A 73 7.84 0.82 -2.32
C GLN A 73 7.55 -0.50 -3.02
N SER A 74 6.60 -1.30 -2.53
CA SER A 74 6.20 -2.55 -3.18
C SER A 74 5.61 -2.33 -4.57
N LEU A 75 4.88 -1.23 -4.76
CA LEU A 75 4.37 -0.85 -6.08
C LEU A 75 5.49 -0.43 -7.04
N ARG A 76 6.49 0.31 -6.53
CA ARG A 76 7.61 0.81 -7.36
C ARG A 76 8.55 -0.27 -7.87
N THR A 77 8.74 -1.36 -7.14
CA THR A 77 9.63 -2.45 -7.58
C THR A 77 9.17 -3.11 -8.89
N GLY A 78 7.87 -3.01 -9.21
CA GLY A 78 7.31 -3.51 -10.47
C GLY A 78 7.21 -2.48 -11.60
N VAL A 79 7.35 -1.17 -11.31
CA VAL A 79 7.13 -0.11 -12.31
C VAL A 79 8.46 0.31 -12.95
N HIS A 80 8.85 -0.41 -13.99
CA HIS A 80 9.97 -0.02 -14.86
C HIS A 80 9.52 -0.11 -16.32
N PHE A 81 9.00 1.01 -16.84
CA PHE A 81 8.64 1.09 -18.26
C PHE A 81 9.83 1.68 -19.03
N GLU A 82 10.75 0.82 -19.50
CA GLU A 82 11.84 1.21 -20.39
C GLU A 82 11.43 0.87 -21.84
N GLY A 83 11.20 1.92 -22.64
CA GLY A 83 10.96 1.78 -24.08
C GLY A 83 9.50 1.53 -24.49
N GLU A 84 9.31 1.01 -25.72
CA GLU A 84 8.00 0.62 -26.24
C GLU A 84 7.55 -0.70 -25.59
N VAL A 85 6.46 -0.67 -24.84
CA VAL A 85 5.89 -1.85 -24.20
C VAL A 85 5.08 -2.62 -25.25
N GLU A 86 5.55 -3.81 -25.67
CA GLU A 86 4.88 -4.65 -26.68
C GLU A 86 3.50 -5.13 -26.18
N ASP A 87 3.39 -5.51 -24.91
CA ASP A 87 2.13 -5.93 -24.28
C ASP A 87 1.95 -5.23 -22.91
N LEU A 88 1.37 -4.03 -22.96
CA LEU A 88 1.11 -3.25 -21.76
C LEU A 88 0.22 -3.98 -20.74
N LYS A 89 -0.73 -4.81 -21.20
CA LYS A 89 -1.61 -5.56 -20.29
C LYS A 89 -0.81 -6.62 -19.52
N ALA A 90 0.09 -7.33 -20.17
CA ALA A 90 0.95 -8.32 -19.51
C ALA A 90 1.90 -7.68 -18.50
N GLU A 91 2.50 -6.54 -18.85
CA GLU A 91 3.35 -5.77 -17.94
C GLU A 91 2.57 -5.30 -16.71
N LEU A 92 1.39 -4.71 -16.89
CA LEU A 92 0.54 -4.28 -15.78
C LEU A 92 0.06 -5.46 -14.93
N TYR A 93 -0.13 -6.64 -15.52
CA TYR A 93 -0.44 -7.86 -14.78
C TYR A 93 0.71 -8.31 -13.89
N GLY A 94 1.94 -8.25 -14.38
CA GLY A 94 3.14 -8.52 -13.59
C GLY A 94 3.26 -7.59 -12.37
N ILE A 95 3.10 -6.28 -12.58
CA ILE A 95 3.10 -5.27 -11.51
C ILE A 95 1.99 -5.54 -10.48
N PHE A 96 0.79 -5.85 -10.97
CA PHE A 96 -0.34 -6.21 -10.10
C PHE A 96 -0.01 -7.44 -9.24
N LEU A 97 0.57 -8.50 -9.81
CA LEU A 97 0.88 -9.71 -9.05
C LEU A 97 1.91 -9.48 -7.94
N GLU A 98 2.92 -8.63 -8.18
CA GLU A 98 3.88 -8.25 -7.13
C GLU A 98 3.20 -7.48 -5.99
N ALA A 99 2.38 -6.48 -6.33
CA ALA A 99 1.60 -5.71 -5.36
C ALA A 99 0.60 -6.61 -4.61
N TRP A 100 -0.08 -7.52 -5.32
CA TRP A 100 -1.04 -8.45 -4.75
C TRP A 100 -0.40 -9.39 -3.73
N ARG A 101 0.75 -9.99 -4.07
CA ARG A 101 1.51 -10.82 -3.14
C ARG A 101 1.93 -10.04 -1.89
N PHE A 102 2.45 -8.81 -2.07
CA PHE A 102 2.84 -7.99 -0.94
C PHE A 102 1.65 -7.73 -0.02
N VAL A 103 0.52 -7.33 -0.56
CA VAL A 103 -0.70 -7.04 0.20
C VAL A 103 -1.12 -8.30 0.96
N LEU A 104 -1.24 -9.46 0.30
CA LEU A 104 -1.69 -10.69 0.93
C LEU A 104 -0.78 -11.19 2.06
N HIS A 105 0.54 -10.96 1.97
CA HIS A 105 1.49 -11.35 3.00
C HIS A 105 1.57 -10.37 4.19
N ASN A 106 0.93 -9.18 4.08
CA ASN A 106 1.02 -8.12 5.08
C ASN A 106 -0.37 -7.69 5.59
N GLU A 107 -1.19 -8.66 6.04
CA GLU A 107 -2.57 -8.43 6.47
C GLU A 107 -2.69 -7.30 7.53
N ASP A 108 -1.91 -7.37 8.62
CA ASP A 108 -1.95 -6.36 9.69
C ASP A 108 -1.62 -4.97 9.15
N HIS A 109 -0.65 -4.87 8.24
CA HIS A 109 -0.25 -3.61 7.62
C HIS A 109 -1.40 -3.02 6.80
N CYS A 110 -2.03 -3.82 5.94
CA CYS A 110 -3.14 -3.39 5.10
C CYS A 110 -4.38 -3.00 5.91
N ARG A 111 -4.74 -3.81 6.91
CA ARG A 111 -5.86 -3.50 7.82
C ARG A 111 -5.62 -2.21 8.60
N CYS A 112 -4.42 -2.04 9.16
CA CYS A 112 -4.04 -0.82 9.88
C CYS A 112 -4.04 0.39 8.95
N TYR A 113 -3.45 0.26 7.75
CA TYR A 113 -3.42 1.30 6.74
C TYR A 113 -4.82 1.81 6.40
N LEU A 114 -5.74 0.93 6.02
CA LEU A 114 -7.11 1.32 5.66
C LEU A 114 -7.85 1.97 6.84
N ARG A 115 -7.71 1.41 8.05
CA ARG A 115 -8.33 2.01 9.25
C ARG A 115 -7.81 3.42 9.51
N TYR A 116 -6.51 3.67 9.33
CA TYR A 116 -5.95 5.01 9.50
C TYR A 116 -6.40 5.94 8.37
N TYR A 117 -6.33 5.49 7.13
CA TYR A 117 -6.71 6.26 5.94
C TYR A 117 -8.13 6.81 6.02
N TYR A 118 -9.09 6.01 6.51
CA TYR A 118 -10.49 6.42 6.70
C TYR A 118 -10.80 7.02 8.07
N SER A 119 -9.80 7.29 8.90
CA SER A 119 -9.98 7.83 10.25
C SER A 119 -9.92 9.34 10.28
N VAL A 120 -10.36 9.92 11.41
CA VAL A 120 -10.20 11.35 11.73
C VAL A 120 -8.74 11.77 11.92
N TYR A 121 -7.81 10.83 12.04
CA TYR A 121 -6.38 11.07 12.19
C TYR A 121 -5.68 11.33 10.86
N PHE A 122 -6.27 10.90 9.72
CA PHE A 122 -5.71 11.11 8.38
C PHE A 122 -5.92 12.55 7.92
N LYS A 123 -5.11 13.45 8.45
CA LYS A 123 -5.15 14.89 8.17
C LYS A 123 -3.77 15.52 8.37
N GLY A 124 -3.66 16.81 8.05
CA GLY A 124 -2.46 17.60 8.34
C GLY A 124 -1.20 17.02 7.67
N GLU A 125 -0.20 16.64 8.45
CA GLU A 125 1.07 16.12 7.96
C GLU A 125 0.92 14.76 7.28
N SER A 126 0.18 13.82 7.88
CA SER A 126 -0.06 12.50 7.28
C SER A 126 -0.68 12.58 5.89
N LEU A 127 -1.67 13.45 5.72
CA LEU A 127 -2.31 13.67 4.41
C LEU A 127 -1.33 14.31 3.41
N ARG A 128 -0.53 15.29 3.85
CA ARG A 128 0.45 15.93 2.96
C ARG A 128 1.53 14.97 2.48
N ASP A 129 2.06 14.14 3.37
CA ASP A 129 3.15 13.22 3.06
C ASP A 129 2.64 12.05 2.20
N HIS A 130 1.45 11.53 2.50
CA HIS A 130 0.77 10.57 1.63
C HIS A 130 0.58 11.12 0.22
N ASN A 131 0.06 12.34 0.09
CA ASN A 131 -0.15 12.96 -1.23
C ASN A 131 1.16 13.11 -2.02
N LYS A 132 2.29 13.44 -1.37
CA LYS A 132 3.59 13.51 -2.04
C LYS A 132 4.06 12.14 -2.55
N LEU A 133 3.91 11.09 -1.74
CA LEU A 133 4.24 9.73 -2.14
C LEU A 133 3.37 9.28 -3.32
N PHE A 134 2.08 9.50 -3.21
CA PHE A 134 1.12 9.16 -4.26
C PHE A 134 1.39 9.90 -5.56
N GLU A 135 1.67 11.21 -5.47
CA GLU A 135 2.02 12.03 -6.63
C GLU A 135 3.28 11.54 -7.34
N SER A 136 4.27 11.04 -6.61
CA SER A 136 5.47 10.46 -7.22
C SER A 136 5.18 9.25 -8.11
N ILE A 137 4.23 8.38 -7.70
CA ILE A 137 3.79 7.24 -8.52
C ILE A 137 2.96 7.71 -9.71
N ILE A 138 2.06 8.68 -9.49
CA ILE A 138 1.28 9.27 -10.58
C ILE A 138 2.20 9.78 -11.69
N LEU A 139 3.28 10.47 -11.37
CA LEU A 139 4.25 10.96 -12.35
C LEU A 139 4.95 9.82 -13.12
N GLU A 140 5.21 8.70 -12.48
CA GLU A 140 5.83 7.52 -13.13
C GLU A 140 4.87 6.83 -14.11
N VAL A 141 3.58 6.73 -13.77
CA VAL A 141 2.59 6.03 -14.61
C VAL A 141 1.84 6.95 -15.60
N ALA A 142 1.83 8.26 -15.37
CA ALA A 142 1.13 9.22 -16.24
C ALA A 142 1.50 9.12 -17.72
N PRO A 143 2.74 8.79 -18.12
CA PRO A 143 3.10 8.60 -19.51
C PRO A 143 2.29 7.51 -20.24
N LEU A 144 1.72 6.55 -19.52
CA LEU A 144 0.90 5.48 -20.08
C LEU A 144 -0.52 5.94 -20.43
N PHE A 145 -0.97 7.04 -19.86
CA PHE A 145 -2.34 7.52 -19.98
C PHE A 145 -2.48 8.59 -21.07
N LYS A 146 -3.70 8.73 -21.58
CA LYS A 146 -4.08 9.84 -22.46
C LYS A 146 -3.95 11.18 -21.73
N LYS A 147 -3.72 12.27 -22.47
CA LYS A 147 -3.46 13.60 -21.90
C LYS A 147 -4.61 14.18 -21.07
N ASP A 148 -5.84 13.78 -21.39
CA ASP A 148 -7.08 14.21 -20.76
C ASP A 148 -7.54 13.29 -19.61
N ALA A 149 -6.78 12.23 -19.31
CA ALA A 149 -7.10 11.31 -18.22
C ALA A 149 -6.80 11.92 -16.85
N ASP A 150 -7.74 11.81 -15.92
CA ASP A 150 -7.49 12.09 -14.51
C ASP A 150 -6.78 10.87 -13.87
N VAL A 151 -5.47 10.77 -14.13
CA VAL A 151 -4.64 9.66 -13.68
C VAL A 151 -4.69 9.50 -12.14
N LYS A 152 -4.78 10.62 -11.42
CA LYS A 152 -4.84 10.59 -9.96
C LYS A 152 -6.09 9.86 -9.45
N SER A 153 -7.25 10.20 -9.96
CA SER A 153 -8.52 9.56 -9.58
C SER A 153 -8.57 8.10 -10.02
N ILE A 154 -8.06 7.78 -11.21
CA ILE A 154 -8.00 6.42 -11.73
C ILE A 154 -7.12 5.56 -10.81
N MET A 155 -5.89 5.98 -10.53
CA MET A 155 -4.96 5.24 -9.69
C MET A 155 -5.44 5.10 -8.25
N HIS A 156 -6.09 6.13 -7.70
CA HIS A 156 -6.73 6.02 -6.39
C HIS A 156 -7.80 4.93 -6.38
N SER A 157 -8.65 4.88 -7.40
CA SER A 157 -9.70 3.86 -7.52
C SER A 157 -9.12 2.45 -7.69
N VAL A 158 -8.08 2.30 -8.52
CA VAL A 158 -7.35 1.02 -8.68
C VAL A 158 -6.80 0.55 -7.35
N PHE A 159 -6.09 1.42 -6.64
CA PHE A 159 -5.45 1.10 -5.38
C PHE A 159 -6.44 0.69 -4.30
N THR A 160 -7.50 1.47 -4.10
CA THR A 160 -8.54 1.16 -3.10
C THR A 160 -9.28 -0.13 -3.44
N THR A 161 -9.50 -0.43 -4.72
CA THR A 161 -10.13 -1.68 -5.18
C THR A 161 -9.24 -2.89 -4.85
N VAL A 162 -7.94 -2.82 -5.11
CA VAL A 162 -7.01 -3.91 -4.76
C VAL A 162 -7.02 -4.19 -3.26
N LEU A 163 -6.98 -3.14 -2.44
CA LEU A 163 -7.03 -3.30 -0.97
C LEU A 163 -8.38 -3.85 -0.49
N ASP A 164 -9.50 -3.46 -1.10
CA ASP A 164 -10.82 -4.02 -0.78
C ASP A 164 -10.87 -5.54 -1.04
N PHE A 165 -10.40 -5.97 -2.20
CA PHE A 165 -10.32 -7.40 -2.51
C PHE A 165 -9.41 -8.16 -1.53
N ALA A 166 -8.29 -7.57 -1.11
CA ALA A 166 -7.42 -8.18 -0.10
C ALA A 166 -8.13 -8.36 1.25
N ILE A 167 -8.90 -7.37 1.70
CA ILE A 167 -9.72 -7.51 2.91
C ILE A 167 -10.73 -8.66 2.79
N ARG A 168 -11.31 -8.88 1.61
CA ARG A 168 -12.22 -10.00 1.38
C ARG A 168 -11.51 -11.35 1.47
N VAL A 169 -10.27 -11.44 0.97
CA VAL A 169 -9.43 -12.64 1.16
C VAL A 169 -9.13 -12.86 2.64
N TYR A 170 -8.72 -11.84 3.37
CA TYR A 170 -8.43 -11.95 4.81
C TYR A 170 -9.65 -12.34 5.65
N ASN A 171 -10.86 -11.98 5.21
CA ASN A 171 -12.11 -12.33 5.90
C ASN A 171 -12.64 -13.72 5.48
N GLY A 172 -12.01 -14.38 4.51
CA GLY A 172 -12.46 -15.66 3.98
C GLY A 172 -13.66 -15.58 3.01
N ASP A 173 -14.03 -14.36 2.58
CA ASP A 173 -15.10 -14.14 1.59
C ASP A 173 -14.64 -14.45 0.15
N LEU A 174 -13.32 -14.47 -0.05
CA LEU A 174 -12.69 -14.75 -1.33
C LEU A 174 -11.46 -15.64 -1.12
N GLU A 175 -11.34 -16.70 -1.92
CA GLU A 175 -10.15 -17.56 -1.88
C GLU A 175 -8.97 -16.93 -2.62
N ASP A 176 -7.76 -17.06 -2.05
CA ASP A 176 -6.51 -16.70 -2.72
C ASP A 176 -6.15 -17.80 -3.73
N THR A 177 -6.61 -17.62 -4.96
CA THR A 177 -6.31 -18.51 -6.10
C THR A 177 -5.79 -17.69 -7.28
N PRO A 178 -4.96 -18.30 -8.17
CA PRO A 178 -4.52 -17.62 -9.40
C PRO A 178 -5.69 -17.12 -10.26
N THR A 179 -6.79 -17.86 -10.33
CA THR A 179 -7.99 -17.49 -11.08
C THR A 179 -8.64 -16.24 -10.47
N ASN A 180 -8.75 -16.16 -9.15
CA ASN A 180 -9.29 -14.98 -8.49
C ASN A 180 -8.37 -13.78 -8.64
N ALA A 181 -7.05 -13.96 -8.55
CA ALA A 181 -6.08 -12.90 -8.79
C ALA A 181 -6.21 -12.32 -10.22
N GLU A 182 -6.37 -13.20 -11.23
CA GLU A 182 -6.62 -12.78 -12.62
C GLU A 182 -7.96 -12.02 -12.76
N HIS A 183 -9.02 -12.50 -12.12
CA HIS A 183 -10.32 -11.79 -12.13
C HIS A 183 -10.21 -10.40 -11.50
N ILE A 184 -9.52 -10.27 -10.37
CA ILE A 184 -9.29 -8.97 -9.71
C ILE A 184 -8.49 -8.04 -10.61
N PHE A 185 -7.42 -8.56 -11.22
CA PHE A 185 -6.66 -7.79 -12.20
C PHE A 185 -7.53 -7.30 -13.36
N ASN A 186 -8.37 -8.15 -13.93
CA ASN A 186 -9.27 -7.75 -15.01
C ASN A 186 -10.25 -6.64 -14.57
N VAL A 187 -10.73 -6.67 -13.32
CA VAL A 187 -11.56 -5.58 -12.77
C VAL A 187 -10.76 -4.27 -12.75
N VAL A 188 -9.58 -4.25 -12.15
CA VAL A 188 -8.76 -3.02 -12.06
C VAL A 188 -8.26 -2.57 -13.43
N TYR A 189 -7.95 -3.50 -14.34
CA TYR A 189 -7.58 -3.17 -15.72
C TYR A 189 -8.73 -2.49 -16.47
N CYS A 190 -9.96 -2.97 -16.32
CA CYS A 190 -11.15 -2.33 -16.91
C CYS A 190 -11.35 -0.89 -16.45
N MET A 191 -10.93 -0.54 -15.21
CA MET A 191 -11.04 0.83 -14.69
C MET A 191 -10.11 1.81 -15.40
N MET A 192 -8.99 1.35 -15.94
CA MET A 192 -7.99 2.21 -16.57
C MET A 192 -7.87 2.04 -18.09
N GLN A 193 -8.27 0.91 -18.69
CA GLN A 193 -8.00 0.57 -20.09
C GLN A 193 -8.49 1.63 -21.09
N THR A 194 -9.65 2.27 -20.84
CA THR A 194 -10.21 3.30 -21.73
C THR A 194 -9.41 4.60 -21.71
N TYR A 195 -8.61 4.81 -20.67
CA TYR A 195 -7.78 5.97 -20.48
C TYR A 195 -6.32 5.74 -20.84
N LEU A 196 -5.91 4.48 -21.05
CA LEU A 196 -4.56 4.16 -21.51
C LEU A 196 -4.37 4.64 -22.96
N LYS A 197 -3.12 5.00 -23.29
CA LYS A 197 -2.74 5.24 -24.70
C LYS A 197 -2.89 3.95 -25.48
N PRO A 198 -3.28 4.01 -26.76
CA PRO A 198 -3.23 2.84 -27.62
C PRO A 198 -1.76 2.37 -27.72
N THR A 199 -1.51 1.09 -27.42
CA THR A 199 -0.24 0.45 -27.77
C THR A 199 -0.16 0.46 -29.30
N LEU A 200 0.94 0.95 -29.88
CA LEU A 200 1.16 0.85 -31.30
C LEU A 200 1.18 -0.65 -31.64
N PRO A 201 0.42 -1.09 -32.68
CA PRO A 201 0.52 -2.48 -33.12
C PRO A 201 1.97 -2.75 -33.48
N ALA A 202 2.53 -3.88 -33.00
CA ALA A 202 3.86 -4.31 -33.35
C ALA A 202 4.01 -4.16 -34.89
N THR A 203 5.00 -3.40 -35.34
CA THR A 203 5.29 -3.24 -36.76
C THR A 203 5.54 -4.65 -37.32
N PRO A 204 4.77 -5.13 -38.30
CA PRO A 204 5.00 -6.46 -38.81
C PRO A 204 6.44 -6.56 -39.27
N ALA A 205 7.18 -7.48 -38.65
CA ALA A 205 8.56 -7.74 -39.00
C ALA A 205 8.62 -7.98 -40.50
N ASN A 206 9.32 -7.08 -41.19
CA ASN A 206 9.59 -7.03 -42.61
C ASN A 206 9.33 -8.35 -43.34
N ALA A 207 8.28 -8.37 -44.16
CA ALA A 207 8.24 -9.22 -45.36
C ALA A 207 9.29 -8.72 -46.36
N LYS A 208 10.58 -8.93 -46.04
CA LYS A 208 11.67 -8.89 -46.99
C LYS A 208 12.11 -10.33 -47.18
N ASN A 209 11.51 -11.00 -48.19
CA ASN A 209 12.12 -11.98 -49.07
C ASN A 209 11.02 -12.59 -49.94
N ALA A 210 10.80 -11.96 -51.07
CA ALA A 210 10.36 -12.59 -52.31
C ALA A 210 11.03 -11.87 -53.47
#